data_a8c62f3b952ad92ee5eb6713643f9626
#
_entry.id   a8c62f3b952ad92ee5eb6713643f9626
#
_cell.length_a   1.000
_cell.length_b   1.000
_cell.length_c   1.000
_cell.angle_alpha   90.00
_cell.angle_beta   90.00
_cell.angle_gamma   90.00
#
_symmetry.space_group_name_H-M   'P 1'
#
loop_
_entity.id
_entity.type
_entity.pdbx_description
1 polymer ?
#
loop_
_entity_poly.entity_id
_entity_poly.type
_entity_poly.pdbx_seq_one_letter_code
_entity_poly.pdbx_strand_id
1 'polypeptide(L)'
;MVRRQFGARGGEPLRVTTSTISEIEQPSDREVVFSRVFDAPRDLLWKAWSDPKHLHRWFGPTGYTTTTHEFAFVPGGTWRFVMHGPDGTDTPNTILFRELEPPSRLVYENSWERPGLRLEFTVVVTFASEASGTRLSIHFFFANAEALRVATEQYGVREGGVQTLERFGEYLRSSAR
;
A
#
# COMPACT_ATOMS: atom_id res chain seq x y z
N MET A 1 48.62 26.57 -38.71
CA MET A 1 48.52 26.26 -37.26
C MET A 1 47.05 26.40 -36.85
N VAL A 2 46.28 25.34 -36.89
CA VAL A 2 44.83 25.35 -36.68
C VAL A 2 44.55 24.74 -35.31
N ARG A 3 44.05 25.59 -34.38
CA ARG A 3 43.58 25.13 -33.05
C ARG A 3 42.19 24.56 -33.20
N ARG A 4 42.04 23.25 -32.95
CA ARG A 4 40.73 22.62 -32.76
C ARG A 4 40.25 22.88 -31.33
N GLN A 5 39.12 23.60 -31.23
CA GLN A 5 38.37 23.71 -30.00
C GLN A 5 37.56 22.42 -29.80
N PHE A 6 37.83 21.70 -28.71
CA PHE A 6 36.94 20.64 -28.21
C PHE A 6 35.82 21.28 -27.43
N GLY A 7 34.63 21.26 -28.00
CA GLY A 7 33.39 21.60 -27.31
C GLY A 7 33.02 20.50 -26.33
N ALA A 8 33.05 20.82 -25.04
CA ALA A 8 32.47 19.98 -24.00
C ALA A 8 30.95 19.97 -24.19
N ARG A 9 30.42 18.82 -24.58
CA ARG A 9 28.97 18.58 -24.49
C ARG A 9 28.66 18.35 -23.04
N GLY A 10 28.03 19.36 -22.40
CA GLY A 10 27.40 19.22 -21.10
C GLY A 10 26.33 18.15 -21.17
N GLY A 11 26.55 17.05 -20.48
CA GLY A 11 25.53 16.05 -20.25
C GLY A 11 24.42 16.69 -19.40
N GLU A 12 23.26 16.80 -19.98
CA GLU A 12 22.04 17.17 -19.27
C GLU A 12 21.81 16.13 -18.15
N PRO A 13 21.61 16.55 -16.88
CA PRO A 13 21.35 15.58 -15.84
C PRO A 13 20.04 14.87 -16.17
N LEU A 14 20.10 13.53 -16.26
CA LEU A 14 18.94 12.68 -16.39
C LEU A 14 17.97 13.04 -15.25
N ARG A 15 16.89 13.75 -15.57
CA ARG A 15 15.77 13.97 -14.65
C ARG A 15 15.12 12.61 -14.43
N VAL A 16 15.49 11.95 -13.36
CA VAL A 16 14.76 10.78 -12.86
C VAL A 16 13.41 11.32 -12.36
N THR A 17 12.40 11.21 -13.18
CA THR A 17 11.03 11.48 -12.79
C THR A 17 10.57 10.34 -11.88
N THR A 18 10.67 10.56 -10.57
CA THR A 18 10.05 9.68 -9.59
C THR A 18 8.54 9.75 -9.82
N SER A 19 7.92 8.64 -10.23
CA SER A 19 6.47 8.57 -10.37
C SER A 19 5.85 8.72 -8.98
N THR A 20 5.34 9.90 -8.69
CA THR A 20 4.59 10.19 -7.45
C THR A 20 3.13 9.79 -7.54
N ILE A 21 2.73 9.22 -8.67
CA ILE A 21 1.36 8.82 -8.97
C ILE A 21 1.17 7.36 -8.60
N SER A 22 0.06 7.05 -7.92
CA SER A 22 -0.36 5.67 -7.67
C SER A 22 -0.88 5.05 -8.96
N GLU A 23 -0.45 3.82 -9.25
CA GLU A 23 -0.85 3.04 -10.42
C GLU A 23 -1.87 1.99 -9.98
N ILE A 24 -2.86 1.71 -10.83
CA ILE A 24 -3.83 0.63 -10.63
C ILE A 24 -3.76 -0.28 -11.85
N GLU A 25 -3.58 -1.57 -11.59
CA GLU A 25 -3.64 -2.61 -12.60
C GLU A 25 -4.69 -3.65 -12.23
N GLN A 26 -5.29 -4.29 -13.22
CA GLN A 26 -6.22 -5.41 -13.05
C GLN A 26 -5.74 -6.59 -13.88
N PRO A 27 -4.85 -7.44 -13.31
CA PRO A 27 -4.27 -8.58 -14.04
C PRO A 27 -5.29 -9.63 -14.46
N SER A 28 -6.39 -9.75 -13.71
CA SER A 28 -7.51 -10.65 -14.04
C SER A 28 -8.85 -10.09 -13.54
N ASP A 29 -9.94 -10.82 -13.77
CA ASP A 29 -11.28 -10.44 -13.31
C ASP A 29 -11.50 -10.53 -11.80
N ARG A 30 -10.53 -11.09 -11.04
CA ARG A 30 -10.56 -11.25 -9.59
C ARG A 30 -9.35 -10.63 -8.86
N GLU A 31 -8.55 -9.86 -9.58
CA GLU A 31 -7.32 -9.27 -9.04
C GLU A 31 -7.26 -7.77 -9.26
N VAL A 32 -6.69 -7.06 -8.31
CA VAL A 32 -6.33 -5.64 -8.46
C VAL A 32 -4.99 -5.38 -7.77
N VAL A 33 -4.15 -4.60 -8.42
CA VAL A 33 -2.84 -4.19 -7.91
C VAL A 33 -2.80 -2.66 -7.79
N PHE A 34 -2.35 -2.20 -6.65
CA PHE A 34 -2.02 -0.79 -6.40
C PHE A 34 -0.51 -0.69 -6.23
N SER A 35 0.14 0.21 -6.92
CA SER A 35 1.57 0.42 -6.74
C SER A 35 1.97 1.89 -6.79
N ARG A 36 3.07 2.21 -6.10
CA ARG A 36 3.67 3.55 -6.08
C ARG A 36 5.13 3.47 -5.69
N VAL A 37 5.95 4.33 -6.29
CA VAL A 37 7.35 4.53 -5.87
C VAL A 37 7.41 5.63 -4.82
N PHE A 38 8.05 5.33 -3.70
CA PHE A 38 8.32 6.28 -2.61
C PHE A 38 9.81 6.59 -2.54
N ASP A 39 10.16 7.86 -2.42
CA ASP A 39 11.54 8.32 -2.19
C ASP A 39 11.93 8.07 -0.70
N ALA A 40 12.08 6.80 -0.39
CA ALA A 40 12.43 6.32 0.95
C ALA A 40 13.03 4.91 0.87
N PRO A 41 13.94 4.55 1.78
CA PRO A 41 14.52 3.21 1.83
C PRO A 41 13.48 2.17 2.25
N ARG A 42 13.63 0.96 1.73
CA ARG A 42 12.74 -0.18 1.96
C ARG A 42 12.47 -0.48 3.44
N ASP A 43 13.52 -0.40 4.27
CA ASP A 43 13.42 -0.66 5.70
C ASP A 43 12.50 0.32 6.43
N LEU A 44 12.45 1.57 5.96
CA LEU A 44 11.54 2.57 6.51
C LEU A 44 10.07 2.25 6.18
N LEU A 45 9.81 1.83 4.92
CA LEU A 45 8.47 1.39 4.52
C LEU A 45 8.04 0.16 5.33
N TRP A 46 8.93 -0.83 5.45
CA TRP A 46 8.67 -2.03 6.25
C TRP A 46 8.32 -1.68 7.70
N LYS A 47 9.11 -0.83 8.34
CA LYS A 47 8.86 -0.38 9.72
C LYS A 47 7.49 0.26 9.87
N ALA A 48 7.07 1.07 8.91
CA ALA A 48 5.77 1.72 8.92
C ALA A 48 4.59 0.72 8.76
N TRP A 49 4.83 -0.46 8.20
CA TRP A 49 3.87 -1.55 8.05
C TRP A 49 3.86 -2.54 9.22
N SER A 50 4.92 -2.61 10.00
CA SER A 50 5.12 -3.64 11.03
C SER A 50 4.81 -3.19 12.45
N ASP A 51 4.40 -1.94 12.65
CA ASP A 51 4.10 -1.37 13.97
C ASP A 51 2.71 -0.70 13.98
N PRO A 52 1.81 -1.09 14.90
CA PRO A 52 0.47 -0.52 14.98
C PRO A 52 0.47 0.97 15.30
N LYS A 53 1.52 1.50 15.95
CA LYS A 53 1.69 2.95 16.20
C LYS A 53 1.86 3.74 14.91
N HIS A 54 2.44 3.11 13.88
CA HIS A 54 2.55 3.71 12.56
C HIS A 54 1.27 3.49 11.75
N LEU A 55 0.75 2.27 11.73
CA LEU A 55 -0.41 1.87 10.93
C LEU A 55 -1.64 2.75 11.18
N HIS A 56 -1.98 3.07 12.44
CA HIS A 56 -3.15 3.89 12.76
C HIS A 56 -3.10 5.31 12.17
N ARG A 57 -1.92 5.78 11.77
CA ARG A 57 -1.72 7.14 11.23
C ARG A 57 -1.99 7.24 9.73
N TRP A 58 -1.88 6.15 9.01
CA TRP A 58 -1.99 6.19 7.55
C TRP A 58 -2.87 5.09 6.94
N PHE A 59 -3.07 3.96 7.63
CA PHE A 59 -3.78 2.80 7.05
C PHE A 59 -5.26 3.12 6.81
N GLY A 60 -5.69 2.93 5.56
CA GLY A 60 -7.06 3.17 5.12
C GLY A 60 -7.23 4.42 4.26
N PRO A 61 -8.42 4.57 3.63
CA PRO A 61 -8.73 5.70 2.75
C PRO A 61 -8.77 7.05 3.48
N THR A 62 -8.79 8.13 2.71
CA THR A 62 -8.93 9.50 3.24
C THR A 62 -10.19 9.64 4.08
N GLY A 63 -10.05 10.26 5.26
CA GLY A 63 -11.14 10.46 6.21
C GLY A 63 -11.43 9.27 7.14
N TYR A 64 -10.80 8.11 6.89
CA TYR A 64 -10.92 6.97 7.79
C TYR A 64 -9.92 7.02 8.93
N THR A 65 -10.33 6.50 10.08
CA THR A 65 -9.47 6.24 11.25
C THR A 65 -9.55 4.78 11.63
N THR A 66 -8.58 4.30 12.42
CA THR A 66 -8.46 2.89 12.77
C THR A 66 -8.27 2.73 14.26
N THR A 67 -9.10 1.87 14.89
CA THR A 67 -8.92 1.43 16.29
C THR A 67 -8.44 -0.02 16.29
N THR A 68 -7.22 -0.25 16.77
CA THR A 68 -6.62 -1.58 16.90
C THR A 68 -7.02 -2.21 18.24
N HIS A 69 -7.52 -3.44 18.19
CA HIS A 69 -7.87 -4.25 19.37
C HIS A 69 -6.82 -5.33 19.68
N GLU A 70 -6.21 -5.88 18.64
CA GLU A 70 -5.18 -6.92 18.72
C GLU A 70 -4.18 -6.73 17.60
N PHE A 71 -2.89 -6.93 17.89
CA PHE A 71 -1.85 -6.88 16.87
C PHE A 71 -0.71 -7.82 17.23
N ALA A 72 -0.54 -8.88 16.45
CA ALA A 72 0.55 -9.84 16.54
C ALA A 72 1.21 -10.01 15.16
N PHE A 73 2.28 -9.26 14.91
CA PHE A 73 3.00 -9.24 13.62
C PHE A 73 4.00 -10.41 13.54
N VAL A 74 3.46 -11.61 13.44
CA VAL A 74 4.18 -12.88 13.27
C VAL A 74 3.40 -13.79 12.32
N PRO A 75 4.02 -14.75 11.62
CA PRO A 75 3.28 -15.74 10.84
C PRO A 75 2.26 -16.46 11.72
N GLY A 76 0.99 -16.50 11.29
CA GLY A 76 -0.15 -17.02 12.07
C GLY A 76 -0.74 -16.05 13.09
N GLY A 77 -0.10 -14.89 13.31
CA GLY A 77 -0.64 -13.82 14.15
C GLY A 77 -1.74 -13.02 13.47
N THR A 78 -2.47 -12.24 14.24
CA THR A 78 -3.62 -11.46 13.77
C THR A 78 -3.49 -9.99 14.08
N TRP A 79 -4.08 -9.18 13.21
CA TRP A 79 -4.42 -7.79 13.47
C TRP A 79 -5.93 -7.63 13.40
N ARG A 80 -6.55 -7.32 14.54
CA ARG A 80 -7.98 -7.05 14.63
C ARG A 80 -8.20 -5.58 14.89
N PHE A 81 -8.98 -4.94 14.06
CA PHE A 81 -9.23 -3.50 14.14
C PHE A 81 -10.60 -3.13 13.56
N VAL A 82 -11.08 -1.96 13.93
CA VAL A 82 -12.25 -1.33 13.32
C VAL A 82 -11.79 -0.13 12.51
N MET A 83 -12.23 -0.05 11.29
CA MET A 83 -12.05 1.10 10.42
C MET A 83 -13.30 1.97 10.51
N HIS A 84 -13.14 3.22 10.97
CA HIS A 84 -14.21 4.20 11.15
C HIS A 84 -14.27 5.11 9.93
N GLY A 85 -15.38 5.06 9.19
CA GLY A 85 -15.60 5.91 8.03
C GLY A 85 -16.04 7.33 8.42
N PRO A 86 -15.85 8.32 7.55
CA PRO A 86 -16.26 9.70 7.77
C PRO A 86 -17.80 9.88 7.84
N ASP A 87 -18.55 8.91 7.36
CA ASP A 87 -20.02 8.84 7.42
C ASP A 87 -20.55 8.18 8.72
N GLY A 88 -19.66 7.80 9.64
CA GLY A 88 -19.98 7.09 10.87
C GLY A 88 -20.13 5.58 10.71
N THR A 89 -19.83 5.02 9.52
CA THR A 89 -19.87 3.58 9.30
C THR A 89 -18.61 2.92 9.90
N ASP A 90 -18.83 1.94 10.76
CA ASP A 90 -17.77 1.09 11.31
C ASP A 90 -17.63 -0.18 10.47
N THR A 91 -16.42 -0.50 10.07
CA THR A 91 -16.10 -1.73 9.36
C THR A 91 -15.08 -2.54 10.17
N PRO A 92 -15.52 -3.59 10.88
CA PRO A 92 -14.59 -4.54 11.52
C PRO A 92 -13.72 -5.23 10.47
N ASN A 93 -12.45 -5.37 10.80
CA ASN A 93 -11.44 -5.99 9.97
C ASN A 93 -10.65 -7.01 10.78
N THR A 94 -10.32 -8.12 10.13
CA THR A 94 -9.36 -9.10 10.65
C THR A 94 -8.34 -9.42 9.58
N ILE A 95 -7.07 -9.20 9.89
CA ILE A 95 -5.92 -9.61 9.08
C ILE A 95 -5.27 -10.80 9.77
N LEU A 96 -5.04 -11.88 9.03
CA LEU A 96 -4.28 -13.05 9.44
C LEU A 96 -2.97 -13.08 8.65
N PHE A 97 -1.84 -12.83 9.31
CA PHE A 97 -0.53 -12.85 8.67
C PHE A 97 -0.13 -14.29 8.31
N ARG A 98 0.21 -14.51 7.04
CA ARG A 98 0.62 -15.82 6.51
C ARG A 98 2.13 -15.91 6.35
N GLU A 99 2.70 -14.92 5.70
CA GLU A 99 4.14 -14.90 5.40
C GLU A 99 4.71 -13.51 5.71
N LEU A 100 5.86 -13.49 6.36
CA LEU A 100 6.62 -12.26 6.63
C LEU A 100 8.06 -12.48 6.22
N GLU A 101 8.51 -11.75 5.20
CA GLU A 101 9.88 -11.78 4.67
C GLU A 101 10.49 -10.35 4.77
N PRO A 102 10.94 -9.94 5.98
CA PRO A 102 11.51 -8.61 6.17
C PRO A 102 12.75 -8.38 5.30
N PRO A 103 12.89 -7.21 4.70
CA PRO A 103 11.95 -6.10 4.57
C PRO A 103 11.26 -6.06 3.20
N SER A 104 11.07 -7.20 2.53
CA SER A 104 10.74 -7.29 1.10
C SER A 104 9.31 -7.70 0.79
N ARG A 105 8.69 -8.54 1.63
CA ARG A 105 7.38 -9.11 1.29
C ARG A 105 6.59 -9.51 2.53
N LEU A 106 5.28 -9.32 2.48
CA LEU A 106 4.34 -9.91 3.43
C LEU A 106 3.09 -10.41 2.71
N VAL A 107 2.49 -11.47 3.24
CA VAL A 107 1.23 -12.04 2.76
C VAL A 107 0.27 -12.14 3.92
N TYR A 108 -0.95 -11.71 3.70
CA TYR A 108 -2.02 -11.86 4.68
C TYR A 108 -3.37 -12.13 4.02
N GLU A 109 -4.26 -12.72 4.79
CA GLU A 109 -5.69 -12.81 4.49
C GLU A 109 -6.41 -11.70 5.23
N ASN A 110 -7.28 -10.98 4.55
CA ASN A 110 -8.10 -9.94 5.12
C ASN A 110 -9.57 -10.29 5.04
N SER A 111 -10.31 -9.94 6.06
CA SER A 111 -11.76 -10.09 6.13
C SER A 111 -12.38 -8.75 6.53
N TRP A 112 -13.29 -8.26 5.68
CA TRP A 112 -14.13 -7.09 5.94
C TRP A 112 -15.52 -7.54 6.31
N GLU A 113 -16.07 -6.96 7.37
CA GLU A 113 -17.40 -7.32 7.86
C GLU A 113 -18.33 -6.11 7.91
N ARG A 114 -19.51 -6.27 7.34
CA ARG A 114 -20.64 -5.35 7.44
C ARG A 114 -21.91 -6.17 7.67
N PRO A 115 -22.98 -5.61 8.24
CA PRO A 115 -24.23 -6.34 8.39
C PRO A 115 -24.70 -6.99 7.07
N GLY A 116 -24.81 -8.32 7.08
CA GLY A 116 -25.22 -9.11 5.92
C GLY A 116 -24.16 -9.30 4.82
N LEU A 117 -22.94 -8.82 5.02
CA LEU A 117 -21.87 -8.94 4.02
C LEU A 117 -20.51 -9.17 4.69
N ARG A 118 -19.88 -10.29 4.34
CA ARG A 118 -18.49 -10.58 4.68
C ARG A 118 -17.70 -10.79 3.40
N LEU A 119 -16.59 -10.11 3.27
CA LEU A 119 -15.69 -10.21 2.13
C LEU A 119 -14.30 -10.65 2.60
N GLU A 120 -13.81 -11.75 2.02
CA GLU A 120 -12.49 -12.30 2.30
C GLU A 120 -11.62 -12.28 1.06
N PHE A 121 -10.34 -11.95 1.22
CA PHE A 121 -9.37 -11.89 0.14
C PHE A 121 -7.94 -12.01 0.65
N THR A 122 -7.05 -12.47 -0.21
CA THR A 122 -5.60 -12.52 0.09
C THR A 122 -4.93 -11.26 -0.43
N VAL A 123 -3.96 -10.77 0.32
CA VAL A 123 -3.15 -9.61 -0.06
C VAL A 123 -1.68 -9.99 -0.02
N VAL A 124 -0.98 -9.67 -1.10
CA VAL A 124 0.49 -9.73 -1.19
C VAL A 124 1.02 -8.31 -1.26
N VAL A 125 1.86 -7.94 -0.31
CA VAL A 125 2.55 -6.65 -0.31
C VAL A 125 4.02 -6.87 -0.57
N THR A 126 4.58 -6.15 -1.54
CA THR A 126 6.00 -6.21 -1.88
C THR A 126 6.65 -4.85 -1.81
N PHE A 127 7.91 -4.84 -1.37
CA PHE A 127 8.74 -3.66 -1.22
C PHE A 127 10.02 -3.88 -2.05
N ALA A 128 10.03 -3.39 -3.29
CA ALA A 128 11.14 -3.55 -4.22
C ALA A 128 12.01 -2.29 -4.26
N SER A 129 13.31 -2.45 -4.01
CA SER A 129 14.26 -1.34 -4.15
C SER A 129 14.41 -0.94 -5.61
N GLU A 130 14.32 0.35 -5.90
CA GLU A 130 14.55 0.95 -7.21
C GLU A 130 15.58 2.09 -7.09
N ALA A 131 16.10 2.57 -8.23
CA ALA A 131 17.09 3.66 -8.24
C ALA A 131 16.60 4.94 -7.54
N SER A 132 15.29 5.20 -7.55
CA SER A 132 14.64 6.39 -6.97
C SER A 132 13.99 6.14 -5.61
N GLY A 133 14.22 4.99 -4.98
CA GLY A 133 13.62 4.67 -3.68
C GLY A 133 13.06 3.25 -3.60
N THR A 134 11.80 3.12 -3.19
CA THR A 134 11.15 1.82 -3.03
C THR A 134 9.79 1.79 -3.72
N ARG A 135 9.58 0.82 -4.61
CA ARG A 135 8.26 0.48 -5.13
C ARG A 135 7.51 -0.37 -4.11
N LEU A 136 6.41 0.16 -3.63
CA LEU A 136 5.41 -0.58 -2.85
C LEU A 136 4.32 -1.04 -3.80
N SER A 137 4.02 -2.35 -3.79
CA SER A 137 2.88 -2.92 -4.52
C SER A 137 1.99 -3.69 -3.56
N ILE A 138 0.68 -3.48 -3.67
CA ILE A 138 -0.35 -4.14 -2.87
C ILE A 138 -1.25 -4.89 -3.85
N HIS A 139 -1.17 -6.20 -3.87
CA HIS A 139 -1.89 -7.06 -4.78
C HIS A 139 -3.00 -7.81 -4.05
N PHE A 140 -4.24 -7.53 -4.40
CA PHE A 140 -5.44 -8.16 -3.85
C PHE A 140 -5.89 -9.31 -4.74
N PHE A 141 -6.15 -10.46 -4.13
CA PHE A 141 -6.67 -11.66 -4.77
C PHE A 141 -8.03 -12.00 -4.15
N PHE A 142 -9.10 -11.80 -4.91
CA PHE A 142 -10.45 -12.16 -4.50
C PHE A 142 -10.79 -13.59 -4.93
N ALA A 143 -11.78 -14.21 -4.30
CA ALA A 143 -12.18 -15.58 -4.60
C ALA A 143 -12.66 -15.74 -6.06
N ASN A 144 -13.32 -14.72 -6.61
CA ASN A 144 -13.87 -14.70 -7.96
C ASN A 144 -14.17 -13.26 -8.42
N ALA A 145 -14.63 -13.11 -9.66
CA ALA A 145 -14.98 -11.82 -10.25
C ALA A 145 -16.11 -11.09 -9.50
N GLU A 146 -17.07 -11.82 -8.96
CA GLU A 146 -18.18 -11.25 -8.20
C GLU A 146 -17.68 -10.62 -6.89
N ALA A 147 -16.74 -11.25 -6.19
CA ALA A 147 -16.14 -10.70 -4.98
C ALA A 147 -15.37 -9.39 -5.27
N LEU A 148 -14.64 -9.30 -6.38
CA LEU A 148 -13.99 -8.05 -6.80
C LEU A 148 -15.04 -6.98 -7.18
N ARG A 149 -16.12 -7.36 -7.84
CA ARG A 149 -17.23 -6.45 -8.17
C ARG A 149 -17.84 -5.86 -6.89
N VAL A 150 -18.16 -6.70 -5.90
CA VAL A 150 -18.67 -6.28 -4.58
C VAL A 150 -17.67 -5.36 -3.87
N ALA A 151 -16.38 -5.73 -3.85
CA ALA A 151 -15.32 -4.90 -3.27
C ALA A 151 -15.25 -3.51 -3.92
N THR A 152 -15.45 -3.44 -5.23
CA THR A 152 -15.40 -2.19 -5.99
C THR A 152 -16.66 -1.34 -5.74
N GLU A 153 -17.85 -1.94 -5.87
CA GLU A 153 -19.12 -1.20 -5.83
C GLU A 153 -19.57 -0.84 -4.41
N GLN A 154 -19.32 -1.73 -3.43
CA GLN A 154 -19.82 -1.55 -2.06
C GLN A 154 -18.77 -1.07 -1.07
N TYR A 155 -17.47 -1.37 -1.31
CA TYR A 155 -16.38 -0.96 -0.43
C TYR A 155 -15.44 0.09 -1.06
N GLY A 156 -15.60 0.41 -2.34
CA GLY A 156 -14.77 1.41 -3.02
C GLY A 156 -13.29 1.04 -3.05
N VAL A 157 -12.95 -0.24 -3.27
CA VAL A 157 -11.57 -0.74 -3.15
C VAL A 157 -10.57 -0.02 -4.04
N ARG A 158 -11.01 0.43 -5.24
CA ARG A 158 -10.11 1.09 -6.21
C ARG A 158 -9.68 2.47 -5.71
N GLU A 159 -10.63 3.31 -5.36
CA GLU A 159 -10.39 4.65 -4.82
C GLU A 159 -9.70 4.57 -3.47
N GLY A 160 -10.15 3.64 -2.61
CA GLY A 160 -9.59 3.43 -1.29
C GLY A 160 -8.12 2.98 -1.32
N GLY A 161 -7.75 2.12 -2.26
CA GLY A 161 -6.36 1.68 -2.45
C GLY A 161 -5.44 2.84 -2.84
N VAL A 162 -5.85 3.68 -3.80
CA VAL A 162 -5.09 4.88 -4.20
C VAL A 162 -4.94 5.84 -3.03
N GLN A 163 -6.03 6.17 -2.35
CA GLN A 163 -6.01 7.08 -1.19
C GLN A 163 -5.14 6.57 -0.05
N THR A 164 -5.14 5.25 0.18
CA THR A 164 -4.27 4.63 1.18
C THR A 164 -2.79 4.84 0.85
N LEU A 165 -2.38 4.64 -0.41
CA LEU A 165 -1.01 4.91 -0.85
C LEU A 165 -0.64 6.40 -0.78
N GLU A 166 -1.58 7.30 -1.05
CA GLU A 166 -1.37 8.75 -0.89
C GLU A 166 -1.12 9.12 0.57
N ARG A 167 -1.96 8.66 1.48
CA ARG A 167 -1.81 8.86 2.93
C ARG A 167 -0.50 8.27 3.44
N PHE A 168 -0.12 7.10 2.95
CA PHE A 168 1.17 6.51 3.29
C PHE A 168 2.35 7.41 2.88
N GLY A 169 2.30 7.98 1.68
CA GLY A 169 3.29 8.96 1.23
C GLY A 169 3.35 10.24 2.07
N GLU A 170 2.21 10.76 2.50
CA GLU A 170 2.13 11.90 3.42
C GLU A 170 2.73 11.56 4.79
N TYR A 171 2.40 10.39 5.30
CA TYR A 171 2.96 9.89 6.55
C TYR A 171 4.49 9.78 6.50
N LEU A 172 5.06 9.16 5.47
CA LEU A 172 6.51 9.05 5.30
C LEU A 172 7.20 10.41 5.27
N ARG A 173 6.63 11.39 4.55
CA ARG A 173 7.17 12.76 4.50
C ARG A 173 7.12 13.46 5.87
N SER A 174 6.08 13.23 6.66
CA SER A 174 5.93 13.83 7.99
C SER A 174 6.87 13.19 9.03
N SER A 175 7.21 11.92 8.83
CA SER A 175 8.06 11.14 9.76
C SER A 175 9.55 11.32 9.49
N ALA A 176 9.93 11.89 8.35
CA ALA A 176 11.31 12.19 7.97
C ALA A 176 11.83 13.56 8.52
N ARG A 177 10.98 14.30 9.22
CA ARG A 177 11.29 15.57 9.89
C ARG A 177 11.51 15.31 11.38
#